data_198c8062a3de1d4615280d8ce101b5ba
#
_entry.id   198c8062a3de1d4615280d8ce101b5ba
#
_cell.length_a   1.000
_cell.length_b   1.000
_cell.length_c   1.000
_cell.angle_alpha   90.00
_cell.angle_beta   90.00
_cell.angle_gamma   90.00
#
_symmetry.space_group_name_H-M   'P 1'
#
loop_
_entity.id
_entity.type
_entity.pdbx_description
1 polymer ?
#
loop_
_entity_poly.entity_id
_entity_poly.type
_entity_poly.pdbx_seq_one_letter_code
_entity_poly.pdbx_strand_id
1 'polypeptide(L)'
;MNKPFNDDPVEVLVKKFLSRNGTVLDLRLKYIGDEGLEYLAKCPELIDLEVLNLGRNEITDKGVRALAGSSIITNLKELHLEKNEISDAGAKAIAGSANFSYLNFINLWKNKVGAEGAKAIASSTILVNLKSLDLAQNNIGDEGAKALAESNTLAGLELLEIFGSGLTDEGKKQL
;
A
#
# COMPACT_ATOMS: atom_id res chain seq x y z
N MET A 1 -17.79 13.50 -15.16
CA MET A 1 -16.74 14.31 -14.51
C MET A 1 -15.50 14.20 -15.37
N ASN A 2 -14.93 15.32 -15.80
CA ASN A 2 -13.68 15.29 -16.55
C ASN A 2 -12.59 14.73 -15.65
N LYS A 3 -12.02 13.58 -15.98
CA LYS A 3 -10.77 13.09 -15.39
C LYS A 3 -9.67 14.04 -15.91
N PRO A 4 -9.13 14.93 -15.07
CA PRO A 4 -8.28 15.98 -15.58
C PRO A 4 -6.92 15.45 -15.87
N PHE A 5 -6.44 15.04 -16.90
CA PHE A 5 -5.03 14.77 -17.30
C PHE A 5 -4.61 13.35 -17.70
N ASN A 6 -5.50 12.35 -17.79
CA ASN A 6 -5.06 11.09 -18.35
C ASN A 6 -6.21 10.37 -19.08
N ASP A 7 -6.19 10.39 -20.42
CA ASP A 7 -7.10 9.63 -21.28
C ASP A 7 -6.43 8.34 -21.82
N ASP A 8 -5.17 8.07 -21.46
CA ASP A 8 -4.47 6.88 -21.90
C ASP A 8 -5.00 5.62 -21.17
N PRO A 9 -5.33 4.53 -21.88
CA PRO A 9 -5.63 3.25 -21.26
C PRO A 9 -4.45 2.72 -20.43
N VAL A 10 -4.73 1.91 -19.41
CA VAL A 10 -3.69 1.38 -18.51
C VAL A 10 -2.61 0.61 -19.25
N GLU A 11 -2.96 -0.11 -20.31
CA GLU A 11 -2.02 -0.82 -21.19
C GLU A 11 -0.98 0.10 -21.82
N VAL A 12 -1.41 1.29 -22.23
CA VAL A 12 -0.52 2.32 -22.79
C VAL A 12 0.36 2.89 -21.70
N LEU A 13 -0.21 3.13 -20.51
CA LEU A 13 0.55 3.66 -19.37
C LEU A 13 1.64 2.67 -18.91
N VAL A 14 1.36 1.37 -18.87
CA VAL A 14 2.37 0.35 -18.55
C VAL A 14 3.53 0.45 -19.53
N LYS A 15 3.28 0.43 -20.83
CA LYS A 15 4.34 0.54 -21.85
C LYS A 15 5.14 1.83 -21.76
N LYS A 16 4.51 2.93 -21.35
CA LYS A 16 5.11 4.26 -21.27
C LYS A 16 5.93 4.48 -20.01
N PHE A 17 5.52 3.90 -18.88
CA PHE A 17 6.07 4.20 -17.56
C PHE A 17 6.79 3.03 -16.90
N LEU A 18 6.72 1.82 -17.46
CA LEU A 18 7.51 0.70 -16.99
C LEU A 18 8.99 0.96 -17.31
N SER A 19 9.85 0.79 -16.33
CA SER A 19 11.30 0.90 -16.52
C SER A 19 11.81 -0.12 -17.55
N ARG A 20 12.94 0.18 -18.20
CA ARG A 20 13.51 -0.68 -19.25
C ARG A 20 13.83 -2.10 -18.78
N ASN A 21 14.15 -2.27 -17.50
CA ASN A 21 14.44 -3.57 -16.89
C ASN A 21 13.20 -4.24 -16.29
N GLY A 22 12.00 -3.65 -16.42
CA GLY A 22 10.74 -4.22 -15.95
C GLY A 22 10.49 -4.15 -14.44
N THR A 23 11.40 -3.54 -13.66
CA THR A 23 11.35 -3.62 -12.19
C THR A 23 10.62 -2.45 -11.50
N VAL A 24 10.41 -1.33 -12.19
CA VAL A 24 9.79 -0.13 -11.62
C VAL A 24 8.65 0.34 -12.51
N LEU A 25 7.48 0.56 -11.90
CA LEU A 25 6.33 1.17 -12.56
C LEU A 25 5.81 2.34 -11.73
N ASP A 26 5.89 3.55 -12.29
CA ASP A 26 5.37 4.77 -11.66
C ASP A 26 4.12 5.27 -12.39
N LEU A 27 2.96 5.04 -11.77
CA LEU A 27 1.65 5.48 -12.26
C LEU A 27 0.99 6.52 -11.35
N ARG A 28 1.76 7.29 -10.60
CA ARG A 28 1.20 8.38 -9.76
C ARG A 28 0.36 9.34 -10.59
N LEU A 29 -0.79 9.77 -10.03
CA LEU A 29 -1.67 10.76 -10.66
C LEU A 29 -2.18 10.33 -12.04
N LYS A 30 -2.37 9.03 -12.29
CA LYS A 30 -2.87 8.52 -13.58
C LYS A 30 -4.36 8.18 -13.53
N TYR A 31 -5.01 8.32 -12.36
CA TYR A 31 -6.46 8.09 -12.18
C TYR A 31 -6.92 6.71 -12.67
N ILE A 32 -6.08 5.70 -12.47
CA ILE A 32 -6.35 4.33 -12.96
C ILE A 32 -7.46 3.61 -12.18
N GLY A 33 -7.71 4.02 -10.94
CA GLY A 33 -8.74 3.43 -10.09
C GLY A 33 -8.57 1.94 -9.85
N ASP A 34 -9.63 1.29 -9.40
CA ASP A 34 -9.65 -0.15 -9.13
C ASP A 34 -9.55 -0.98 -10.41
N GLU A 35 -10.21 -0.54 -11.49
CA GLU A 35 -10.16 -1.22 -12.79
C GLU A 35 -8.73 -1.30 -13.35
N GLY A 36 -7.97 -0.21 -13.18
CA GLY A 36 -6.56 -0.20 -13.54
C GLY A 36 -5.74 -1.21 -12.74
N LEU A 37 -5.99 -1.31 -11.43
CA LEU A 37 -5.33 -2.31 -10.60
C LEU A 37 -5.71 -3.76 -10.96
N GLU A 38 -6.97 -4.00 -11.31
CA GLU A 38 -7.42 -5.30 -11.81
C GLU A 38 -6.71 -5.71 -13.12
N TYR A 39 -6.42 -4.73 -13.98
CA TYR A 39 -5.61 -4.96 -15.18
C TYR A 39 -4.15 -5.25 -14.82
N LEU A 40 -3.52 -4.40 -14.00
CA LEU A 40 -2.11 -4.57 -13.59
C LEU A 40 -1.88 -5.94 -12.93
N ALA A 41 -2.82 -6.38 -12.08
CA ALA A 41 -2.72 -7.66 -11.39
C ALA A 41 -2.65 -8.90 -12.33
N LYS A 42 -2.99 -8.73 -13.60
CA LYS A 42 -2.99 -9.78 -14.63
C LYS A 42 -2.00 -9.50 -15.77
N CYS A 43 -1.24 -8.41 -15.69
CA CYS A 43 -0.36 -7.93 -16.75
C CYS A 43 0.97 -8.72 -16.73
N PRO A 44 1.25 -9.58 -17.75
CA PRO A 44 2.44 -10.44 -17.73
C PRO A 44 3.76 -9.68 -17.74
N GLU A 45 3.78 -8.46 -18.29
CA GLU A 45 4.96 -7.60 -18.35
C GLU A 45 5.46 -7.18 -16.96
N LEU A 46 4.65 -7.38 -15.89
CA LEU A 46 4.97 -6.99 -14.52
C LEU A 46 5.49 -8.14 -13.66
N ILE A 47 5.92 -9.25 -14.25
CA ILE A 47 6.42 -10.44 -13.52
C ILE A 47 7.67 -10.13 -12.66
N ASP A 48 8.52 -9.22 -13.12
CA ASP A 48 9.76 -8.82 -12.43
C ASP A 48 9.63 -7.52 -11.62
N LEU A 49 8.38 -7.05 -11.39
CA LEU A 49 8.14 -5.77 -10.75
C LEU A 49 8.55 -5.79 -9.27
N GLU A 50 9.41 -4.85 -8.90
CA GLU A 50 9.91 -4.67 -7.53
C GLU A 50 9.38 -3.39 -6.86
N VAL A 51 9.14 -2.33 -7.65
CA VAL A 51 8.65 -1.03 -7.16
C VAL A 51 7.39 -0.63 -7.91
N LEU A 52 6.30 -0.46 -7.19
CA LEU A 52 5.02 -0.03 -7.74
C LEU A 52 4.55 1.26 -7.07
N ASN A 53 4.45 2.33 -7.85
CA ASN A 53 3.95 3.61 -7.37
C ASN A 53 2.57 3.92 -7.95
N LEU A 54 1.59 3.97 -7.05
CA LEU A 54 0.16 4.16 -7.32
C LEU A 54 -0.43 5.34 -6.55
N GLY A 55 0.39 6.26 -6.07
CA GLY A 55 -0.08 7.41 -5.31
C GLY A 55 -1.11 8.25 -6.08
N ARG A 56 -2.19 8.69 -5.41
CA ARG A 56 -3.24 9.56 -5.98
C ARG A 56 -3.94 8.97 -7.21
N ASN A 57 -4.56 7.81 -7.05
CA ASN A 57 -5.20 7.08 -8.16
C ASN A 57 -6.66 6.68 -7.88
N GLU A 58 -7.29 7.17 -6.80
CA GLU A 58 -8.67 6.83 -6.45
C GLU A 58 -8.88 5.32 -6.21
N ILE A 59 -7.82 4.63 -5.75
CA ILE A 59 -7.83 3.20 -5.46
C ILE A 59 -8.57 2.95 -4.14
N THR A 60 -9.45 1.96 -4.13
CA THR A 60 -10.14 1.47 -2.95
C THR A 60 -9.61 0.09 -2.53
N ASP A 61 -10.23 -0.48 -1.49
CA ASP A 61 -9.95 -1.84 -1.04
C ASP A 61 -10.15 -2.90 -2.13
N LYS A 62 -11.00 -2.61 -3.14
CA LYS A 62 -11.26 -3.52 -4.26
C LYS A 62 -10.01 -3.68 -5.13
N GLY A 63 -9.38 -2.56 -5.52
CA GLY A 63 -8.15 -2.59 -6.28
C GLY A 63 -7.00 -3.23 -5.51
N VAL A 64 -6.87 -2.91 -4.21
CA VAL A 64 -5.85 -3.53 -3.36
C VAL A 64 -6.02 -5.05 -3.28
N ARG A 65 -7.25 -5.56 -3.13
CA ARG A 65 -7.52 -7.01 -3.15
C ARG A 65 -7.14 -7.66 -4.47
N ALA A 66 -7.38 -6.99 -5.60
CA ALA A 66 -6.98 -7.51 -6.92
C ALA A 66 -5.44 -7.63 -7.00
N LEU A 67 -4.71 -6.62 -6.55
CA LEU A 67 -3.24 -6.65 -6.50
C LEU A 67 -2.74 -7.74 -5.54
N ALA A 68 -3.32 -7.84 -4.36
CA ALA A 68 -2.98 -8.84 -3.34
C ALA A 68 -3.21 -10.29 -3.82
N GLY A 69 -4.17 -10.49 -4.74
CA GLY A 69 -4.48 -11.78 -5.36
C GLY A 69 -3.79 -12.03 -6.70
N SER A 70 -2.86 -11.17 -7.13
CA SER A 70 -2.16 -11.32 -8.40
C SER A 70 -1.32 -12.60 -8.43
N SER A 71 -1.36 -13.32 -9.54
CA SER A 71 -0.43 -14.43 -9.80
C SER A 71 0.84 -13.98 -10.53
N ILE A 72 0.94 -12.70 -10.88
CA ILE A 72 2.03 -12.10 -11.65
C ILE A 72 2.92 -11.25 -10.76
N ILE A 73 2.32 -10.29 -10.02
CA ILE A 73 3.05 -9.33 -9.19
C ILE A 73 3.32 -9.97 -7.81
N THR A 74 4.44 -10.67 -7.69
CA THR A 74 4.80 -11.43 -6.47
C THR A 74 6.16 -11.03 -5.88
N ASN A 75 6.88 -10.08 -6.52
CA ASN A 75 8.25 -9.72 -6.15
C ASN A 75 8.39 -8.29 -5.61
N LEU A 76 7.26 -7.65 -5.21
CA LEU A 76 7.30 -6.25 -4.76
C LEU A 76 8.16 -6.11 -3.50
N LYS A 77 9.06 -5.12 -3.55
CA LYS A 77 9.88 -4.60 -2.45
C LYS A 77 9.33 -3.28 -1.93
N GLU A 78 8.78 -2.44 -2.82
CA GLU A 78 8.20 -1.15 -2.45
C GLU A 78 6.80 -0.98 -3.04
N LEU A 79 5.86 -0.58 -2.19
CA LEU A 79 4.47 -0.32 -2.57
C LEU A 79 4.03 1.06 -2.07
N HIS A 80 3.82 1.98 -3.01
CA HIS A 80 3.37 3.34 -2.75
C HIS A 80 1.89 3.48 -3.10
N LEU A 81 1.07 3.74 -2.10
CA LEU A 81 -0.40 3.85 -2.19
C LEU A 81 -0.93 5.13 -1.53
N GLU A 82 -0.07 6.14 -1.36
CA GLU A 82 -0.46 7.38 -0.69
C GLU A 82 -1.60 8.10 -1.41
N LYS A 83 -2.47 8.77 -0.62
CA LYS A 83 -3.60 9.57 -1.13
C LYS A 83 -4.54 8.75 -2.04
N ASN A 84 -5.01 7.64 -1.51
CA ASN A 84 -6.05 6.81 -2.09
C ASN A 84 -7.23 6.68 -1.10
N GLU A 85 -8.13 5.73 -1.31
CA GLU A 85 -9.35 5.51 -0.54
C GLU A 85 -9.32 4.17 0.22
N ILE A 86 -8.13 3.75 0.65
CA ILE A 86 -7.87 2.42 1.26
C ILE A 86 -8.28 2.45 2.72
N SER A 87 -9.12 1.50 3.13
CA SER A 87 -9.59 1.32 4.50
C SER A 87 -8.92 0.12 5.20
N ASP A 88 -9.46 -0.27 6.34
CA ASP A 88 -9.05 -1.48 7.07
C ASP A 88 -9.10 -2.74 6.23
N ALA A 89 -10.08 -2.84 5.31
CA ALA A 89 -10.20 -4.01 4.46
C ALA A 89 -9.06 -4.13 3.44
N GLY A 90 -8.58 -3.01 2.89
CA GLY A 90 -7.40 -2.98 2.04
C GLY A 90 -6.11 -3.26 2.82
N ALA A 91 -5.97 -2.66 4.02
CA ALA A 91 -4.84 -2.93 4.90
C ALA A 91 -4.76 -4.42 5.31
N LYS A 92 -5.90 -5.06 5.62
CA LYS A 92 -6.00 -6.50 5.88
C LYS A 92 -5.60 -7.34 4.66
N ALA A 93 -5.99 -6.92 3.45
CA ALA A 93 -5.59 -7.60 2.22
C ALA A 93 -4.06 -7.53 1.99
N ILE A 94 -3.45 -6.37 2.26
CA ILE A 94 -1.98 -6.23 2.20
C ILE A 94 -1.33 -7.15 3.25
N ALA A 95 -1.77 -7.08 4.49
CA ALA A 95 -1.19 -7.81 5.61
C ALA A 95 -1.28 -9.34 5.47
N GLY A 96 -2.28 -9.84 4.74
CA GLY A 96 -2.55 -11.28 4.57
C GLY A 96 -2.07 -11.87 3.25
N SER A 97 -1.52 -11.09 2.32
CA SER A 97 -1.13 -11.61 1.01
C SER A 97 0.32 -12.10 0.97
N ALA A 98 0.52 -13.37 0.63
CA ALA A 98 1.85 -13.94 0.42
C ALA A 98 2.66 -13.22 -0.68
N ASN A 99 1.99 -12.56 -1.63
CA ASN A 99 2.63 -11.77 -2.69
C ASN A 99 3.47 -10.61 -2.15
N PHE A 100 3.23 -10.19 -0.91
CA PHE A 100 3.88 -9.05 -0.27
C PHE A 100 4.96 -9.44 0.75
N SER A 101 5.39 -10.70 0.74
CA SER A 101 6.41 -11.20 1.66
C SER A 101 7.79 -10.55 1.49
N TYR A 102 8.07 -9.94 0.34
CA TYR A 102 9.33 -9.23 0.07
C TYR A 102 9.25 -7.72 0.34
N LEU A 103 8.06 -7.19 0.72
CA LEU A 103 7.93 -5.75 0.98
C LEU A 103 8.82 -5.32 2.14
N ASN A 104 9.63 -4.30 1.86
CA ASN A 104 10.41 -3.57 2.85
C ASN A 104 9.93 -2.13 3.05
N PHE A 105 9.13 -1.60 2.11
CA PHE A 105 8.55 -0.27 2.17
C PHE A 105 7.08 -0.28 1.79
N ILE A 106 6.23 0.30 2.65
CA ILE A 106 4.81 0.55 2.38
C ILE A 106 4.46 1.99 2.73
N ASN A 107 3.91 2.71 1.75
CA ASN A 107 3.36 4.05 1.98
C ASN A 107 1.83 4.03 1.81
N LEU A 108 1.11 4.22 2.91
CA LEU A 108 -0.33 4.37 2.99
C LEU A 108 -0.73 5.78 3.49
N TRP A 109 0.18 6.76 3.41
CA TRP A 109 -0.11 8.12 3.83
C TRP A 109 -1.40 8.65 3.24
N LYS A 110 -2.21 9.28 4.10
CA LYS A 110 -3.47 9.91 3.69
C LYS A 110 -4.42 8.96 2.96
N ASN A 111 -4.77 7.91 3.67
CA ASN A 111 -5.80 6.93 3.34
C ASN A 111 -6.90 6.93 4.43
N LYS A 112 -7.66 5.85 4.55
CA LYS A 112 -8.75 5.66 5.52
C LYS A 112 -8.51 4.47 6.45
N VAL A 113 -7.26 4.10 6.68
CA VAL A 113 -6.88 2.98 7.56
C VAL A 113 -7.21 3.35 9.00
N GLY A 114 -7.97 2.49 9.66
CA GLY A 114 -8.33 2.61 11.08
C GLY A 114 -7.52 1.69 11.97
N ALA A 115 -7.98 1.57 13.23
CA ALA A 115 -7.32 0.72 14.23
C ALA A 115 -7.24 -0.75 13.80
N GLU A 116 -8.29 -1.28 13.18
CA GLU A 116 -8.33 -2.68 12.75
C GLU A 116 -7.38 -2.99 11.59
N GLY A 117 -7.17 -2.05 10.68
CA GLY A 117 -6.17 -2.16 9.62
C GLY A 117 -4.75 -2.11 10.17
N ALA A 118 -4.49 -1.19 11.11
CA ALA A 118 -3.20 -1.09 11.80
C ALA A 118 -2.88 -2.35 12.61
N LYS A 119 -3.85 -2.91 13.36
CA LYS A 119 -3.72 -4.18 14.07
C LYS A 119 -3.40 -5.35 13.13
N ALA A 120 -4.04 -5.39 11.96
CA ALA A 120 -3.79 -6.44 10.96
C ALA A 120 -2.36 -6.36 10.41
N ILE A 121 -1.86 -5.15 10.11
CA ILE A 121 -0.46 -4.95 9.70
C ILE A 121 0.48 -5.35 10.84
N ALA A 122 0.21 -4.90 12.07
CA ALA A 122 1.03 -5.18 13.25
C ALA A 122 1.16 -6.68 13.57
N SER A 123 0.14 -7.47 13.26
CA SER A 123 0.11 -8.93 13.51
C SER A 123 0.43 -9.77 12.26
N SER A 124 0.82 -9.14 11.14
CA SER A 124 1.08 -9.84 9.90
C SER A 124 2.31 -10.75 10.00
N THR A 125 2.12 -12.04 9.74
CA THR A 125 3.22 -13.01 9.60
C THR A 125 3.85 -12.98 8.21
N ILE A 126 3.35 -12.15 7.32
CA ILE A 126 3.84 -11.99 5.94
C ILE A 126 4.82 -10.81 5.83
N LEU A 127 4.50 -9.67 6.46
CA LEU A 127 5.26 -8.42 6.34
C LEU A 127 6.52 -8.37 7.23
N VAL A 128 7.15 -9.51 7.48
CA VAL A 128 8.29 -9.65 8.40
C VAL A 128 9.56 -8.93 7.92
N ASN A 129 9.63 -8.60 6.63
CA ASN A 129 10.76 -7.89 6.03
C ASN A 129 10.58 -6.36 6.01
N LEU A 130 9.45 -5.85 6.54
CA LEU A 130 9.11 -4.43 6.47
C LEU A 130 10.09 -3.59 7.28
N LYS A 131 10.67 -2.56 6.64
CA LYS A 131 11.62 -1.60 7.19
C LYS A 131 11.02 -0.22 7.38
N SER A 132 10.09 0.16 6.51
CA SER A 132 9.44 1.46 6.55
C SER A 132 7.95 1.34 6.30
N LEU A 133 7.16 1.94 7.20
CA LEU A 133 5.70 1.99 7.12
C LEU A 133 5.23 3.42 7.36
N ASP A 134 4.56 4.00 6.37
CA ASP A 134 3.90 5.29 6.51
C ASP A 134 2.37 5.12 6.58
N LEU A 135 1.80 5.41 7.73
CA LEU A 135 0.36 5.46 8.02
C LEU A 135 -0.08 6.87 8.46
N ALA A 136 0.76 7.89 8.23
CA ALA A 136 0.41 9.26 8.60
C ALA A 136 -0.88 9.72 7.90
N GLN A 137 -1.63 10.60 8.58
CA GLN A 137 -2.93 11.11 8.10
C GLN A 137 -3.94 10.00 7.74
N ASN A 138 -4.00 8.96 8.55
CA ASN A 138 -5.04 7.94 8.58
C ASN A 138 -5.95 8.14 9.83
N ASN A 139 -6.57 7.10 10.35
CA ASN A 139 -7.40 7.17 11.56
C ASN A 139 -7.16 5.95 12.47
N ILE A 140 -5.88 5.61 12.69
CA ILE A 140 -5.51 4.40 13.44
C ILE A 140 -5.80 4.51 14.96
N GLY A 141 -5.85 5.74 15.50
CA GLY A 141 -6.08 6.00 16.91
C GLY A 141 -5.04 5.36 17.83
N ASP A 142 -5.26 5.49 19.15
CA ASP A 142 -4.33 4.97 20.15
C ASP A 142 -4.20 3.44 20.11
N GLU A 143 -5.31 2.73 19.86
CA GLU A 143 -5.29 1.25 19.80
C GLU A 143 -4.45 0.73 18.62
N GLY A 144 -4.59 1.35 17.45
CA GLY A 144 -3.79 0.97 16.27
C GLY A 144 -2.31 1.29 16.47
N ALA A 145 -2.01 2.46 17.02
CA ALA A 145 -0.64 2.88 17.30
C ALA A 145 0.02 1.95 18.33
N LYS A 146 -0.68 1.61 19.42
CA LYS A 146 -0.22 0.64 20.41
C LYS A 146 0.08 -0.73 19.80
N ALA A 147 -0.82 -1.23 18.95
CA ALA A 147 -0.62 -2.52 18.28
C ALA A 147 0.65 -2.53 17.40
N LEU A 148 0.94 -1.42 16.70
CA LEU A 148 2.15 -1.28 15.89
C LEU A 148 3.41 -1.22 16.76
N ALA A 149 3.38 -0.46 17.87
CA ALA A 149 4.50 -0.33 18.81
C ALA A 149 4.83 -1.66 19.53
N GLU A 150 3.82 -2.44 19.86
CA GLU A 150 3.97 -3.75 20.57
C GLU A 150 4.15 -4.93 19.59
N SER A 151 4.27 -4.68 18.28
CA SER A 151 4.37 -5.73 17.27
C SER A 151 5.66 -6.53 17.37
N ASN A 152 5.53 -7.85 17.54
CA ASN A 152 6.67 -8.77 17.48
C ASN A 152 6.98 -9.22 16.05
N THR A 153 6.04 -9.10 15.12
CA THR A 153 6.22 -9.51 13.72
C THR A 153 6.92 -8.44 12.88
N LEU A 154 6.79 -7.17 13.27
CA LEU A 154 7.48 -6.03 12.64
C LEU A 154 8.79 -5.68 13.34
N ALA A 155 9.49 -6.65 13.94
CA ALA A 155 10.72 -6.43 14.70
C ALA A 155 11.86 -5.79 13.89
N GLY A 156 11.79 -5.86 12.54
CA GLY A 156 12.74 -5.23 11.64
C GLY A 156 12.38 -3.80 11.22
N LEU A 157 11.27 -3.23 11.73
CA LEU A 157 10.82 -1.90 11.32
C LEU A 157 11.78 -0.82 11.83
N GLU A 158 12.27 0.01 10.93
CA GLU A 158 13.24 1.09 11.19
C GLU A 158 12.56 2.46 11.20
N LEU A 159 11.48 2.62 10.43
CA LEU A 159 10.71 3.86 10.33
C LEU A 159 9.21 3.58 10.38
N LEU A 160 8.53 4.22 11.34
CA LEU A 160 7.07 4.24 11.45
C LEU A 160 6.58 5.68 11.47
N GLU A 161 5.81 6.07 10.44
CA GLU A 161 5.18 7.38 10.36
C GLU A 161 3.68 7.26 10.64
N ILE A 162 3.22 7.88 11.74
CA ILE A 162 1.80 7.87 12.16
C ILE A 162 1.29 9.27 12.53
N PHE A 163 1.99 10.32 12.12
CA PHE A 163 1.58 11.70 12.39
C PHE A 163 0.19 12.01 11.83
N GLY A 164 -0.63 12.69 12.63
CA GLY A 164 -1.98 13.08 12.18
C GLY A 164 -2.98 11.93 12.03
N SER A 165 -2.74 10.79 12.68
CA SER A 165 -3.56 9.58 12.57
C SER A 165 -4.52 9.36 13.73
N GLY A 166 -5.00 10.46 14.35
CA GLY A 166 -6.06 10.42 15.36
C GLY A 166 -5.61 9.98 16.76
N LEU A 167 -4.30 10.07 17.07
CA LEU A 167 -3.80 9.77 18.41
C LEU A 167 -4.15 10.89 19.39
N THR A 168 -4.57 10.50 20.58
CA THR A 168 -4.72 11.40 21.73
C THR A 168 -3.34 11.76 22.31
N ASP A 169 -3.31 12.76 23.21
CA ASP A 169 -2.05 13.10 23.90
C ASP A 169 -1.58 11.96 24.84
N GLU A 170 -2.50 11.14 25.32
CA GLU A 170 -2.18 9.94 26.10
C GLU A 170 -1.59 8.84 25.22
N GLY A 171 -2.19 8.59 24.05
CA GLY A 171 -1.67 7.62 23.09
C GLY A 171 -0.27 7.97 22.58
N LYS A 172 0.04 9.25 22.37
CA LYS A 172 1.38 9.70 21.98
C LYS A 172 2.46 9.43 23.03
N LYS A 173 2.10 9.35 24.32
CA LYS A 173 3.05 9.06 25.40
C LYS A 173 3.39 7.57 25.54
N GLN A 174 2.61 6.71 24.89
CA GLN A 174 2.76 5.25 24.96
C GLN A 174 3.61 4.68 23.81
N LEU A 175 4.01 5.53 22.86
CA LEU A 175 4.90 5.22 21.73
C LEU A 175 6.34 5.59 22.06
#